data_b1a1445ca91994d33d888009ef38cfbd
#
_entry.id   b1a1445ca91994d33d888009ef38cfbd
#
_cell.length_a   1.000
_cell.length_b   1.000
_cell.length_c   1.000
_cell.angle_alpha   90.00
_cell.angle_beta   90.00
_cell.angle_gamma   90.00
#
_symmetry.space_group_name_H-M   'P 1'
#
loop_
_entity.id
_entity.type
_entity.pdbx_description
1 polymer ?
#
loop_
_entity_poly.entity_id
_entity_poly.type
_entity_poly.pdbx_seq_one_letter_code
_entity_poly.pdbx_strand_id
1 'polypeptide(L)'
;MYTNEQLQTLIENYLAQTEFPAEPELLYAPIAYSLSGGGKRLRPMLVLLAHAVFADNVQQGLPAAGAVEVFHNFTLLHDDIMDNAAIRRGKPSVFARWGQNVAILSGDAMLI
;
A
#
# COMPACT_ATOMS: atom_id res chain seq x y z
N MET A 1 -13.89 -7.17 -20.72
CA MET A 1 -13.26 -7.84 -19.57
C MET A 1 -11.85 -7.30 -19.36
N TYR A 2 -11.46 -7.05 -18.11
CA TYR A 2 -10.12 -6.53 -17.80
C TYR A 2 -9.12 -7.67 -17.67
N THR A 3 -7.93 -7.47 -18.25
CA THR A 3 -6.81 -8.38 -18.03
C THR A 3 -6.15 -8.11 -16.67
N ASN A 4 -5.36 -9.06 -16.19
CA ASN A 4 -4.60 -8.84 -14.94
C ASN A 4 -3.69 -7.63 -15.05
N GLU A 5 -3.07 -7.43 -16.21
CA GLU A 5 -2.20 -6.28 -16.43
C GLU A 5 -2.97 -4.96 -16.36
N GLN A 6 -4.18 -4.91 -16.93
CA GLN A 6 -5.03 -3.73 -16.87
C GLN A 6 -5.45 -3.43 -15.43
N LEU A 7 -5.83 -4.45 -14.66
CA LEU A 7 -6.20 -4.28 -13.26
C LEU A 7 -5.02 -3.79 -12.43
N GLN A 8 -3.83 -4.36 -12.66
CA GLN A 8 -2.64 -3.92 -11.93
C GLN A 8 -2.30 -2.47 -12.25
N THR A 9 -2.42 -2.07 -13.51
CA THR A 9 -2.19 -0.68 -13.92
C THR A 9 -3.16 0.29 -13.25
N LEU A 10 -4.44 -0.08 -13.17
CA LEU A 10 -5.44 0.73 -12.48
C LEU A 10 -5.09 0.91 -11.01
N ILE A 11 -4.67 -0.15 -10.34
CA ILE A 11 -4.28 -0.12 -8.93
C ILE A 11 -3.04 0.75 -8.74
N GLU A 12 -2.00 0.55 -9.55
CA GLU A 12 -0.77 1.33 -9.43
C GLU A 12 -1.02 2.81 -9.65
N ASN A 13 -1.82 3.16 -10.64
CA ASN A 13 -2.16 4.56 -10.89
C ASN A 13 -2.98 5.15 -9.75
N TYR A 14 -3.91 4.39 -9.20
CA TYR A 14 -4.72 4.85 -8.08
C TYR A 14 -3.85 5.13 -6.85
N LEU A 15 -2.94 4.22 -6.53
CA LEU A 15 -2.03 4.39 -5.39
C LEU A 15 -1.08 5.56 -5.61
N ALA A 16 -0.56 5.72 -6.83
CA ALA A 16 0.36 6.80 -7.16
C ALA A 16 -0.32 8.18 -7.07
N GLN A 17 -1.62 8.24 -7.38
CA GLN A 17 -2.39 9.49 -7.34
C GLN A 17 -2.98 9.77 -5.96
N THR A 18 -2.93 8.82 -5.04
CA THR A 18 -3.43 9.01 -3.69
C THR A 18 -2.52 10.02 -2.98
N GLU A 19 -3.11 11.09 -2.48
CA GLU A 19 -2.39 12.15 -1.80
C GLU A 19 -2.46 11.96 -0.29
N PHE A 20 -1.34 12.21 0.37
CA PHE A 20 -1.24 12.22 1.82
C PHE A 20 -0.87 13.62 2.27
N PRO A 21 -1.25 14.02 3.51
CA PRO A 21 -0.83 15.31 4.02
C PRO A 21 0.69 15.47 3.96
N ALA A 22 1.14 16.70 3.65
CA ALA A 22 2.58 16.98 3.59
C ALA A 22 3.21 17.03 4.98
N GLU A 23 2.44 17.37 5.99
CA GLU A 23 2.89 17.53 7.37
C GLU A 23 2.07 16.63 8.30
N PRO A 24 2.68 15.96 9.27
CA PRO A 24 4.13 15.84 9.49
C PRO A 24 4.80 14.94 8.45
N GLU A 25 5.91 15.41 7.91
CA GLU A 25 6.63 14.67 6.87
C GLU A 25 7.09 13.28 7.37
N LEU A 26 7.61 13.21 8.60
CA LEU A 26 8.09 11.96 9.17
C LEU A 26 6.97 10.92 9.35
N LEU A 27 5.71 11.35 9.37
CA LEU A 27 4.58 10.43 9.46
C LEU A 27 4.18 9.92 8.08
N TYR A 28 4.09 10.80 7.09
CA TYR A 28 3.50 10.48 5.79
C TYR A 28 4.51 10.09 4.71
N ALA A 29 5.75 10.59 4.76
CA ALA A 29 6.76 10.20 3.77
C ALA A 29 7.05 8.69 3.78
N PRO A 30 7.14 8.02 4.96
CA PRO A 30 7.31 6.57 4.96
C PRO A 30 6.14 5.80 4.34
N ILE A 31 4.91 6.33 4.45
CA ILE A 31 3.73 5.71 3.83
C ILE A 31 3.86 5.72 2.32
N ALA A 32 4.15 6.89 1.73
CA ALA A 32 4.35 7.00 0.30
C ALA A 32 5.51 6.10 -0.19
N TYR A 33 6.60 6.07 0.57
CA TYR A 33 7.74 5.21 0.27
C TYR A 33 7.34 3.74 0.26
N SER A 34 6.59 3.29 1.26
CA SER A 34 6.14 1.90 1.36
C SER A 34 5.27 1.51 0.17
N LEU A 35 4.31 2.36 -0.18
CA LEU A 35 3.39 2.08 -1.29
C LEU A 35 4.11 2.13 -2.64
N SER A 36 5.12 2.98 -2.80
CA SER A 36 5.88 3.07 -4.04
C SER A 36 6.83 1.90 -4.27
N GLY A 37 7.08 1.10 -3.24
CA GLY A 37 8.01 -0.03 -3.31
C GLY A 37 7.57 -1.15 -4.25
N GLY A 38 6.37 -1.10 -4.77
CA GLY A 38 5.85 -2.11 -5.67
C GLY A 38 5.26 -3.31 -4.94
N GLY A 39 5.42 -4.47 -5.53
CA GLY A 39 4.81 -5.70 -5.05
C GLY A 39 3.81 -6.21 -6.08
N LYS A 40 3.25 -7.39 -5.83
CA LYS A 40 2.36 -8.03 -6.80
C LYS A 40 0.94 -7.46 -6.80
N ARG A 41 0.58 -6.69 -5.80
CA ARG A 41 -0.77 -6.09 -5.65
C ARG A 41 -1.88 -7.14 -5.72
N LEU A 42 -1.62 -8.33 -5.19
CA LEU A 42 -2.54 -9.46 -5.32
C LEU A 42 -3.86 -9.20 -4.59
N ARG A 43 -3.78 -8.65 -3.38
CA ARG A 43 -4.97 -8.38 -2.56
C ARG A 43 -5.90 -7.35 -3.20
N PRO A 44 -5.43 -6.18 -3.65
CA PRO A 44 -6.30 -5.24 -4.33
C PRO A 44 -6.82 -5.78 -5.66
N MET A 45 -6.05 -6.61 -6.37
CA MET A 45 -6.55 -7.26 -7.59
C MET A 45 -7.72 -8.18 -7.30
N LEU A 46 -7.68 -8.92 -6.20
CA LEU A 46 -8.80 -9.77 -5.79
C LEU A 46 -10.05 -8.95 -5.48
N VAL A 47 -9.88 -7.77 -4.87
CA VAL A 47 -11.02 -6.86 -4.63
C VAL A 47 -11.66 -6.44 -5.95
N LEU A 48 -10.85 -6.05 -6.93
CA LEU A 48 -11.37 -5.61 -8.23
C LEU A 48 -12.03 -6.75 -8.98
N LEU A 49 -11.44 -7.95 -8.94
CA LEU A 49 -12.03 -9.13 -9.58
C LEU A 49 -13.38 -9.50 -8.96
N ALA A 50 -13.47 -9.45 -7.63
CA ALA A 50 -14.73 -9.71 -6.93
C ALA A 50 -15.78 -8.66 -7.29
N HIS A 51 -15.38 -7.39 -7.37
CA HIS A 51 -16.28 -6.32 -7.77
C HIS A 51 -16.80 -6.53 -9.20
N ALA A 52 -15.92 -6.95 -10.12
CA ALA A 52 -16.29 -7.17 -11.52
C ALA A 52 -17.31 -8.29 -11.71
N VAL A 53 -17.44 -9.21 -10.76
CA VAL A 53 -18.48 -10.25 -10.80
C VAL A 53 -19.87 -9.66 -10.69
N PHE A 54 -20.03 -8.54 -9.97
CA PHE A 54 -21.33 -7.96 -9.63
C PHE A 54 -21.61 -6.63 -10.34
N ALA A 55 -20.60 -5.98 -10.91
CA ALA A 55 -20.76 -4.67 -11.53
C ALA A 55 -19.81 -4.51 -12.71
N ASP A 56 -20.22 -3.70 -13.69
CA ASP A 56 -19.44 -3.50 -14.91
C ASP A 56 -18.29 -2.52 -14.74
N ASN A 57 -18.45 -1.51 -13.88
CA ASN A 57 -17.44 -0.46 -13.71
C ASN A 57 -16.48 -0.84 -12.60
N VAL A 58 -15.37 -1.46 -12.95
CA VAL A 58 -14.36 -1.92 -12.00
C VAL A 58 -13.69 -0.76 -11.25
N GLN A 59 -13.68 0.44 -11.83
CA GLN A 59 -13.08 1.62 -11.19
C GLN A 59 -13.78 2.00 -9.90
N GLN A 60 -15.05 1.66 -9.74
CA GLN A 60 -15.77 1.91 -8.50
C GLN A 60 -15.24 1.08 -7.33
N GLY A 61 -14.51 0.02 -7.61
CA GLY A 61 -13.87 -0.81 -6.58
C GLY A 61 -12.49 -0.32 -6.15
N LEU A 62 -11.92 0.69 -6.81
CA LEU A 62 -10.58 1.17 -6.51
C LEU A 62 -10.40 1.71 -5.09
N PRO A 63 -11.33 2.49 -4.51
CA PRO A 63 -11.16 2.92 -3.12
C PRO A 63 -11.03 1.75 -2.15
N ALA A 64 -11.86 0.72 -2.30
CA ALA A 64 -11.76 -0.47 -1.45
C ALA A 64 -10.48 -1.25 -1.71
N ALA A 65 -10.07 -1.38 -2.97
CA ALA A 65 -8.81 -2.04 -3.32
C ALA A 65 -7.62 -1.30 -2.74
N GLY A 66 -7.63 0.04 -2.82
CA GLY A 66 -6.59 0.87 -2.22
C GLY A 66 -6.53 0.72 -0.71
N ALA A 67 -7.68 0.70 -0.05
CA ALA A 67 -7.76 0.54 1.40
C ALA A 67 -7.15 -0.80 1.84
N VAL A 68 -7.44 -1.87 1.11
CA VAL A 68 -6.89 -3.21 1.41
C VAL A 68 -5.37 -3.21 1.24
N GLU A 69 -4.86 -2.56 0.21
CA GLU A 69 -3.42 -2.51 -0.01
C GLU A 69 -2.70 -1.66 1.03
N VAL A 70 -3.27 -0.52 1.41
CA VAL A 70 -2.71 0.30 2.49
C VAL A 70 -2.69 -0.49 3.80
N PHE A 71 -3.78 -1.17 4.13
CA PHE A 71 -3.84 -2.02 5.32
C PHE A 71 -2.76 -3.11 5.27
N HIS A 72 -2.59 -3.76 4.13
CA HIS A 72 -1.55 -4.78 3.98
C HIS A 72 -0.15 -4.18 4.23
N ASN A 73 0.13 -3.02 3.67
CA ASN A 73 1.42 -2.37 3.87
C ASN A 73 1.63 -1.94 5.33
N PHE A 74 0.57 -1.53 6.03
CA PHE A 74 0.64 -1.33 7.47
C PHE A 74 1.19 -2.56 8.18
N THR A 75 0.67 -3.74 7.87
CA THR A 75 1.15 -4.98 8.50
C THR A 75 2.63 -5.23 8.17
N LEU A 76 3.07 -4.90 6.97
CA LEU A 76 4.46 -5.08 6.58
C LEU A 76 5.40 -4.15 7.34
N LEU A 77 5.00 -2.90 7.57
CA LEU A 77 5.81 -1.97 8.36
C LEU A 77 6.03 -2.50 9.78
N HIS A 78 4.99 -3.00 10.42
CA HIS A 78 5.07 -3.53 11.77
C HIS A 78 5.80 -4.87 11.82
N ASP A 79 5.57 -5.74 10.82
CA ASP A 79 6.28 -7.02 10.74
C ASP A 79 7.80 -6.81 10.60
N ASP A 80 8.23 -5.83 9.83
CA ASP A 80 9.65 -5.55 9.65
C ASP A 80 10.31 -5.12 10.96
N ILE A 81 9.58 -4.43 11.85
CA ILE A 81 10.07 -4.09 13.18
C ILE A 81 10.23 -5.35 14.01
N MET A 82 9.20 -6.18 14.06
CA MET A 82 9.20 -7.40 14.87
C MET A 82 10.24 -8.41 14.41
N ASP A 83 10.47 -8.49 13.11
CA ASP A 83 11.42 -9.42 12.51
C ASP A 83 12.82 -8.82 12.39
N ASN A 84 13.00 -7.55 12.78
CA ASN A 84 14.26 -6.81 12.63
C ASN A 84 14.75 -6.85 11.18
N ALA A 85 13.83 -6.70 10.22
CA ALA A 85 14.13 -6.83 8.80
C ALA A 85 14.69 -5.51 8.25
N ALA A 86 15.88 -5.56 7.66
CA ALA A 86 16.51 -4.38 7.08
C ALA A 86 16.04 -4.09 5.65
N ILE A 87 15.57 -5.11 4.95
CA ILE A 87 15.24 -5.02 3.52
C ILE A 87 13.83 -5.52 3.27
N ARG A 88 13.11 -4.80 2.40
CA ARG A 88 11.78 -5.15 1.91
C ARG A 88 11.73 -4.87 0.41
N ARG A 89 11.44 -5.91 -0.40
CA ARG A 89 11.32 -5.80 -1.86
C ARG A 89 12.58 -5.20 -2.51
N GLY A 90 13.76 -5.59 -2.01
CA GLY A 90 15.04 -5.13 -2.55
C GLY A 90 15.46 -3.73 -2.11
N LYS A 91 14.69 -3.06 -1.27
CA LYS A 91 14.99 -1.72 -0.76
C LYS A 91 15.06 -1.74 0.76
N PRO A 92 15.72 -0.75 1.40
CA PRO A 92 15.66 -0.64 2.85
C PRO A 92 14.19 -0.62 3.31
N SER A 93 13.89 -1.33 4.39
CA SER A 93 12.56 -1.26 5.00
C SER A 93 12.36 0.12 5.62
N VAL A 94 11.10 0.48 5.89
CA VAL A 94 10.81 1.74 6.60
C VAL A 94 11.52 1.76 7.95
N PHE A 95 11.50 0.63 8.66
CA PHE A 95 12.20 0.47 9.92
C PHE A 95 13.71 0.76 9.77
N ALA A 96 14.35 0.23 8.75
CA ALA A 96 15.79 0.44 8.54
C ALA A 96 16.11 1.90 8.16
N ARG A 97 15.23 2.55 7.39
CA ARG A 97 15.48 3.90 6.88
C ARG A 97 15.14 5.00 7.87
N TRP A 98 14.03 4.87 8.61
CA TRP A 98 13.53 5.91 9.49
C TRP A 98 13.57 5.56 10.98
N GLY A 99 13.83 4.29 11.32
CA GLY A 99 13.86 3.84 12.70
C GLY A 99 12.53 3.28 13.19
N GLN A 100 12.57 2.70 14.38
CA GLN A 100 11.45 1.96 14.95
C GLN A 100 10.25 2.85 15.24
N ASN A 101 10.46 4.01 15.87
CA ASN A 101 9.34 4.86 16.27
C ASN A 101 8.58 5.39 15.05
N VAL A 102 9.31 5.84 14.02
CA VAL A 102 8.67 6.32 12.78
C VAL A 102 7.91 5.20 12.11
N ALA A 103 8.48 3.99 12.03
CA ALA A 103 7.81 2.85 11.43
C ALA A 103 6.53 2.48 12.16
N ILE A 104 6.53 2.51 13.50
CA ILE A 104 5.32 2.27 14.29
C ILE A 104 4.26 3.31 13.99
N LEU A 105 4.61 4.59 14.06
CA LEU A 105 3.64 5.67 13.90
C LEU A 105 3.09 5.76 12.48
N SER A 106 3.95 5.57 11.47
CA SER A 106 3.50 5.56 10.08
C SER A 106 2.58 4.39 9.80
N GLY A 107 2.90 3.21 10.33
CA GLY A 107 2.01 2.06 10.23
C GLY A 107 0.66 2.32 10.89
N ASP A 108 0.65 2.93 12.07
CA ASP A 108 -0.59 3.28 12.76
C ASP A 108 -1.43 4.26 11.93
N ALA A 109 -0.78 5.25 11.31
CA ALA A 109 -1.47 6.21 10.45
C ALA A 109 -2.11 5.52 9.23
N MET A 110 -1.45 4.52 8.68
CA MET A 110 -1.99 3.74 7.55
C MET A 110 -3.24 2.95 7.95
N LEU A 111 -3.32 2.53 9.20
CA LEU A 111 -4.49 1.81 9.71
C LEU A 111 -5.72 2.70 9.78
N ILE A 112 -5.56 3.96 10.07
CA ILE A 112 -6.66 4.92 10.18
C ILE A 112 -7.08 5.45 8.82
#